data_25c993606d87c70901be341606eae5f7
#
_entry.id   25c993606d87c70901be341606eae5f7
#
_cell.length_a   1.000
_cell.length_b   1.000
_cell.length_c   1.000
_cell.angle_alpha   90.00
_cell.angle_beta   90.00
_cell.angle_gamma   90.00
#
_symmetry.space_group_name_H-M   'P 1'
#
loop_
_entity.id
_entity.type
_entity.pdbx_description
1 polymer ?
#
loop_
_entity_poly.entity_id
_entity_poly.type
_entity_poly.pdbx_seq_one_letter_code
_entity_poly.pdbx_strand_id
1 'polypeptide(L)'
;MGLMGVVVGASSMGAAGVARSAADTFLPRMGQDNNHRHQIKMQLHAQRCDTVHRWRAGLTEARDAYRQWACGPRSADAPDVVGDEWFEALRPHLSTTGDTAKFRTAYEVHCDNPTLILLSLEIGRIEQEWTEEAKGRRRRARS
;
A
#
# COMPACT_ATOMS: atom_id res chain seq x y z
N MET A 1 66.60 -45.68 -25.31
CA MET A 1 67.28 -44.39 -25.44
C MET A 1 66.18 -43.33 -25.31
N GLY A 2 66.12 -42.65 -24.33
CA GLY A 2 66.70 -41.51 -23.75
C GLY A 2 65.56 -40.64 -23.26
N LEU A 3 65.60 -40.37 -22.04
CA LEU A 3 65.79 -39.13 -21.27
C LEU A 3 64.52 -38.33 -21.01
N MET A 4 64.09 -38.32 -19.80
CA MET A 4 64.31 -37.35 -18.71
C MET A 4 63.74 -35.94 -18.97
N GLY A 5 62.92 -35.51 -18.08
CA GLY A 5 62.58 -34.11 -17.85
C GLY A 5 61.60 -33.95 -16.70
N VAL A 6 62.08 -34.04 -15.46
CA VAL A 6 61.40 -33.57 -14.25
C VAL A 6 61.50 -32.07 -14.21
N VAL A 7 60.38 -31.36 -14.04
CA VAL A 7 60.39 -30.03 -13.49
C VAL A 7 59.33 -29.93 -12.39
N VAL A 8 59.83 -29.90 -11.17
CA VAL A 8 59.11 -29.49 -9.98
C VAL A 8 58.99 -27.95 -10.00
N GLY A 9 57.81 -27.45 -10.07
CA GLY A 9 57.51 -26.02 -9.89
C GLY A 9 56.51 -25.84 -8.76
N ALA A 10 56.99 -25.75 -7.54
CA ALA A 10 56.20 -25.30 -6.43
C ALA A 10 55.94 -23.77 -6.59
N SER A 11 54.69 -23.42 -6.72
CA SER A 11 54.28 -22.01 -6.70
C SER A 11 53.20 -21.83 -5.62
N SER A 12 53.67 -21.40 -4.48
CA SER A 12 52.91 -20.82 -3.40
C SER A 12 52.30 -19.48 -3.86
N MET A 13 51.09 -19.49 -4.36
CA MET A 13 50.29 -18.28 -4.56
C MET A 13 48.81 -18.62 -4.34
N GLY A 14 48.30 -18.39 -3.20
CA GLY A 14 46.91 -18.74 -2.97
C GLY A 14 46.16 -18.02 -1.83
N ALA A 15 46.81 -17.17 -1.04
CA ALA A 15 46.11 -16.57 0.08
C ALA A 15 45.48 -15.19 -0.20
N ALA A 16 45.82 -14.52 -1.30
CA ALA A 16 45.29 -13.17 -1.59
C ALA A 16 44.02 -13.16 -2.46
N GLY A 17 43.65 -14.27 -3.11
CA GLY A 17 42.55 -14.35 -4.06
C GLY A 17 41.16 -14.55 -3.37
N VAL A 18 41.14 -15.16 -2.20
CA VAL A 18 39.88 -15.52 -1.53
C VAL A 18 39.19 -14.31 -0.87
N ALA A 19 39.97 -13.33 -0.41
CA ALA A 19 39.41 -12.14 0.23
C ALA A 19 38.71 -11.16 -0.76
N ARG A 20 39.19 -11.10 -2.00
CA ARG A 20 38.56 -10.25 -3.03
C ARG A 20 37.25 -10.85 -3.56
N SER A 21 37.16 -12.15 -3.67
CA SER A 21 35.96 -12.83 -4.17
C SER A 21 34.76 -12.69 -3.21
N ALA A 22 35.02 -12.63 -1.89
CA ALA A 22 33.93 -12.44 -0.91
C ALA A 22 33.37 -11.01 -0.92
N ALA A 23 34.21 -10.00 -1.11
CA ALA A 23 33.79 -8.60 -1.17
C ALA A 23 32.95 -8.29 -2.42
N ASP A 24 33.31 -8.82 -3.56
CA ASP A 24 32.59 -8.62 -4.83
C ASP A 24 31.24 -9.32 -4.87
N THR A 25 31.04 -10.37 -4.06
CA THR A 25 29.75 -11.10 -3.99
C THR A 25 28.77 -10.47 -2.99
N PHE A 26 29.27 -9.73 -1.99
CA PHE A 26 28.43 -9.12 -0.95
C PHE A 26 27.85 -7.75 -1.37
N LEU A 27 28.58 -6.93 -2.10
CA LEU A 27 28.16 -5.60 -2.53
C LEU A 27 26.94 -5.60 -3.48
N PRO A 28 26.84 -6.48 -4.48
CA PRO A 28 25.65 -6.52 -5.35
C PRO A 28 24.38 -6.98 -4.62
N ARG A 29 24.49 -7.86 -3.64
CA ARG A 29 23.32 -8.33 -2.85
C ARG A 29 22.69 -7.24 -1.99
N MET A 30 23.50 -6.39 -1.35
CA MET A 30 22.98 -5.25 -0.57
C MET A 30 22.28 -4.21 -1.46
N GLY A 31 22.75 -4.00 -2.67
CA GLY A 31 22.09 -3.12 -3.64
C GLY A 31 20.76 -3.66 -4.16
N GLN A 32 20.67 -4.96 -4.38
CA GLN A 32 19.45 -5.62 -4.82
C GLN A 32 18.36 -5.61 -3.75
N ASP A 33 18.70 -5.86 -2.49
CA ASP A 33 17.76 -5.80 -1.36
C ASP A 33 17.18 -4.40 -1.15
N ASN A 34 17.97 -3.36 -1.30
CA ASN A 34 17.51 -1.99 -1.19
C ASN A 34 16.57 -1.60 -2.35
N ASN A 35 16.88 -2.01 -3.58
CA ASN A 35 16.03 -1.78 -4.74
C ASN A 35 14.69 -2.52 -4.61
N HIS A 36 14.72 -3.77 -4.17
CA HIS A 36 13.50 -4.55 -3.96
C HIS A 36 12.61 -3.94 -2.88
N ARG A 37 13.17 -3.53 -1.74
CA ARG A 37 12.42 -2.81 -0.69
C ARG A 37 11.84 -1.49 -1.18
N HIS A 38 12.57 -0.77 -2.03
CA HIS A 38 12.07 0.46 -2.63
C HIS A 38 10.90 0.20 -3.56
N GLN A 39 10.98 -0.81 -4.41
CA GLN A 39 9.89 -1.22 -5.31
C GLN A 39 8.63 -1.61 -4.55
N ILE A 40 8.75 -2.43 -3.49
CA ILE A 40 7.59 -2.81 -2.64
C ILE A 40 6.92 -1.57 -2.03
N LYS A 41 7.70 -0.60 -1.56
CA LYS A 41 7.14 0.65 -0.99
C LYS A 41 6.41 1.49 -2.04
N MET A 42 6.95 1.58 -3.24
CA MET A 42 6.31 2.30 -4.35
C MET A 42 5.01 1.62 -4.77
N GLN A 43 5.01 0.29 -4.88
CA GLN A 43 3.80 -0.48 -5.19
C GLN A 43 2.73 -0.31 -4.12
N LEU A 44 3.08 -0.41 -2.83
CA LEU A 44 2.15 -0.20 -1.74
C LEU A 44 1.55 1.21 -1.76
N HIS A 45 2.36 2.22 -2.04
CA HIS A 45 1.89 3.59 -2.13
C HIS A 45 0.92 3.77 -3.32
N ALA A 46 1.27 3.26 -4.50
CA ALA A 46 0.39 3.27 -5.66
C ALA A 46 -0.94 2.58 -5.38
N GLN A 47 -0.91 1.38 -4.78
CA GLN A 47 -2.11 0.63 -4.41
C GLN A 47 -3.00 1.41 -3.43
N ARG A 48 -2.42 2.11 -2.44
CA ARG A 48 -3.16 2.95 -1.49
C ARG A 48 -3.83 4.14 -2.19
N CYS A 49 -3.13 4.80 -3.10
CA CYS A 49 -3.69 5.88 -3.91
C CYS A 49 -4.88 5.39 -4.75
N ASP A 50 -4.74 4.27 -5.45
CA ASP A 50 -5.81 3.68 -6.25
C ASP A 50 -7.03 3.29 -5.39
N THR A 51 -6.80 2.82 -4.17
CA THR A 51 -7.85 2.49 -3.23
C THR A 51 -8.63 3.74 -2.81
N VAL A 52 -7.95 4.83 -2.44
CA VAL A 52 -8.59 6.11 -2.10
C VAL A 52 -9.37 6.67 -3.29
N HIS A 53 -8.83 6.58 -4.49
CA HIS A 53 -9.53 7.02 -5.70
C HIS A 53 -10.82 6.24 -5.92
N ARG A 54 -10.83 4.92 -5.75
CA ARG A 54 -12.04 4.09 -5.85
C ARG A 54 -13.08 4.45 -4.80
N TRP A 55 -12.70 4.68 -3.55
CA TRP A 55 -13.62 5.12 -2.52
C TRP A 55 -14.26 6.46 -2.83
N ARG A 56 -13.48 7.43 -3.34
CA ARG A 56 -13.99 8.75 -3.73
C ARG A 56 -14.92 8.68 -4.93
N ALA A 57 -14.64 7.83 -5.91
CA ALA A 57 -15.51 7.59 -7.04
C ALA A 57 -16.86 7.03 -6.57
N GLY A 58 -16.84 5.95 -5.77
CA GLY A 58 -18.06 5.36 -5.22
C GLY A 58 -18.87 6.34 -4.35
N LEU A 59 -18.19 7.16 -3.54
CA LEU A 59 -18.85 8.21 -2.76
C LEU A 59 -19.53 9.26 -3.66
N THR A 60 -18.96 9.56 -4.81
CA THR A 60 -19.56 10.48 -5.79
C THR A 60 -20.81 9.87 -6.42
N GLU A 61 -20.75 8.59 -6.80
CA GLU A 61 -21.89 7.85 -7.32
C GLU A 61 -23.03 7.77 -6.31
N ALA A 62 -22.70 7.46 -5.04
CA ALA A 62 -23.67 7.44 -3.96
C ALA A 62 -24.34 8.81 -3.72
N ARG A 63 -23.58 9.90 -3.84
CA ARG A 63 -24.11 11.27 -3.76
C ARG A 63 -25.07 11.57 -4.91
N ASP A 64 -24.73 11.17 -6.11
CA ASP A 64 -25.57 11.41 -7.27
C ASP A 64 -26.85 10.56 -7.21
N ALA A 65 -26.77 9.31 -6.76
CA ALA A 65 -27.92 8.47 -6.49
C ALA A 65 -28.87 9.09 -5.45
N TYR A 66 -28.31 9.63 -4.35
CA TYR A 66 -29.12 10.33 -3.35
C TYR A 66 -29.79 11.57 -3.91
N ARG A 67 -29.08 12.39 -4.71
CA ARG A 67 -29.66 13.57 -5.34
C ARG A 67 -30.83 13.21 -6.28
N GLN A 68 -30.66 12.18 -7.10
CA GLN A 68 -31.71 11.69 -8.00
C GLN A 68 -32.94 11.24 -7.19
N TRP A 69 -32.72 10.46 -6.11
CA TRP A 69 -33.80 10.03 -5.23
C TRP A 69 -34.49 11.21 -4.54
N ALA A 70 -33.73 12.18 -4.03
CA ALA A 70 -34.27 13.35 -3.33
C ALA A 70 -35.09 14.29 -4.24
N CYS A 71 -34.78 14.34 -5.54
CA CYS A 71 -35.49 15.12 -6.55
C CYS A 71 -36.65 14.36 -7.21
N GLY A 72 -36.69 13.03 -7.03
CA GLY A 72 -37.70 12.16 -7.63
C GLY A 72 -38.94 11.97 -6.76
N PRO A 73 -39.93 11.22 -7.27
CA PRO A 73 -41.04 10.77 -6.44
C PRO A 73 -40.50 9.84 -5.34
N ARG A 74 -40.62 10.23 -4.09
CA ARG A 74 -40.14 9.48 -2.90
C ARG A 74 -40.97 8.20 -2.66
N SER A 75 -41.15 7.40 -3.70
CA SER A 75 -41.89 6.13 -3.64
C SER A 75 -41.00 4.92 -3.35
N ALA A 76 -39.68 5.10 -3.34
CA ALA A 76 -38.69 4.09 -3.04
C ALA A 76 -37.88 4.46 -1.78
N ASP A 77 -37.29 3.47 -1.14
CA ASP A 77 -36.38 3.69 -0.03
C ASP A 77 -35.16 4.52 -0.45
N ALA A 78 -34.56 5.25 0.53
CA ALA A 78 -33.35 6.01 0.26
C ALA A 78 -32.22 5.06 -0.17
N PRO A 79 -31.33 5.49 -1.11
CA PRO A 79 -30.20 4.65 -1.51
C PRO A 79 -29.34 4.23 -0.32
N ASP A 80 -28.98 2.95 -0.30
CA ASP A 80 -28.10 2.33 0.68
C ASP A 80 -26.78 1.96 0.04
N VAL A 81 -25.67 2.12 0.74
CA VAL A 81 -24.32 1.77 0.25
C VAL A 81 -23.83 0.43 0.77
N VAL A 82 -24.57 -0.22 1.66
CA VAL A 82 -24.19 -1.56 2.13
C VAL A 82 -24.29 -2.55 0.99
N GLY A 83 -23.18 -3.27 0.74
CA GLY A 83 -23.06 -4.16 -0.40
C GLY A 83 -22.35 -3.55 -1.62
N ASP A 84 -22.18 -2.23 -1.66
CA ASP A 84 -21.35 -1.60 -2.68
C ASP A 84 -19.88 -1.93 -2.46
N GLU A 85 -19.17 -2.34 -3.53
CA GLU A 85 -17.78 -2.77 -3.46
C GLU A 85 -16.87 -1.74 -2.78
N TRP A 86 -17.04 -0.46 -3.12
CA TRP A 86 -16.23 0.62 -2.56
C TRP A 86 -16.47 0.79 -1.06
N PHE A 87 -17.72 0.66 -0.58
CA PHE A 87 -18.07 0.82 0.81
C PHE A 87 -17.60 -0.39 1.63
N GLU A 88 -17.80 -1.60 1.12
CA GLU A 88 -17.31 -2.82 1.78
C GLU A 88 -15.77 -2.84 1.88
N ALA A 89 -15.07 -2.30 0.88
CA ALA A 89 -13.61 -2.12 0.93
C ALA A 89 -13.17 -1.02 1.91
N LEU A 90 -13.97 0.03 2.11
CA LEU A 90 -13.72 1.12 3.07
C LEU A 90 -14.02 0.70 4.52
N ARG A 91 -15.06 -0.11 4.72
CA ARG A 91 -15.61 -0.50 6.03
C ARG A 91 -14.57 -0.96 7.07
N PRO A 92 -13.58 -1.82 6.74
CA PRO A 92 -12.54 -2.24 7.69
C PRO A 92 -11.63 -1.08 8.17
N HIS A 93 -11.51 -0.02 7.38
CA HIS A 93 -10.65 1.14 7.64
C HIS A 93 -11.34 2.26 8.41
N LEU A 94 -12.66 2.20 8.55
CA LEU A 94 -13.43 3.18 9.33
C LEU A 94 -12.95 3.18 10.79
N SER A 95 -13.02 4.33 11.45
CA SER A 95 -12.69 4.46 12.86
C SER A 95 -13.48 3.47 13.73
N THR A 96 -12.89 2.97 14.80
CA THR A 96 -13.55 2.16 15.80
C THR A 96 -14.28 2.99 16.86
N THR A 97 -14.05 4.29 16.84
CA THR A 97 -14.63 5.26 17.79
C THR A 97 -15.18 6.46 17.03
N GLY A 98 -16.11 7.20 17.61
CA GLY A 98 -16.74 8.36 17.01
C GLY A 98 -17.90 8.02 16.08
N ASP A 99 -18.33 9.00 15.28
CA ASP A 99 -19.59 8.94 14.52
C ASP A 99 -19.59 7.94 13.37
N THR A 100 -18.42 7.59 12.84
CA THR A 100 -18.27 6.63 11.74
C THR A 100 -18.17 5.17 12.23
N ALA A 101 -17.94 4.96 13.54
CA ALA A 101 -17.81 3.61 14.11
C ALA A 101 -19.07 2.77 13.87
N LYS A 102 -20.25 3.37 13.92
CA LYS A 102 -21.54 2.72 13.68
C LYS A 102 -21.65 2.08 12.30
N PHE A 103 -20.98 2.65 11.29
CA PHE A 103 -21.03 2.14 9.91
C PHE A 103 -20.25 0.84 9.72
N ARG A 104 -19.34 0.49 10.63
CA ARG A 104 -18.57 -0.76 10.54
C ARG A 104 -19.45 -2.01 10.63
N THR A 105 -20.54 -1.95 11.37
CA THR A 105 -21.41 -3.10 11.65
C THR A 105 -22.86 -2.87 11.22
N ALA A 106 -23.15 -1.73 10.59
CA ALA A 106 -24.51 -1.41 10.15
C ALA A 106 -24.94 -2.35 9.01
N TYR A 107 -26.20 -2.76 9.04
CA TYR A 107 -26.85 -3.53 7.98
C TYR A 107 -27.39 -2.63 6.87
N GLU A 108 -27.63 -1.36 7.18
CA GLU A 108 -28.07 -0.32 6.27
C GLU A 108 -27.33 0.97 6.56
N VAL A 109 -26.88 1.66 5.52
CA VAL A 109 -26.23 2.97 5.58
C VAL A 109 -26.79 3.84 4.47
N HIS A 110 -27.82 4.61 4.82
CA HIS A 110 -28.46 5.51 3.85
C HIS A 110 -27.56 6.65 3.45
N CYS A 111 -27.55 6.97 2.15
CA CYS A 111 -26.72 8.00 1.52
C CYS A 111 -27.30 9.40 1.73
N ASP A 112 -27.64 9.79 2.97
CA ASP A 112 -28.01 11.17 3.27
C ASP A 112 -26.79 12.10 3.31
N ASN A 113 -27.01 13.42 3.23
CA ASN A 113 -25.93 14.39 3.24
C ASN A 113 -25.00 14.28 4.47
N PRO A 114 -25.50 14.12 5.71
CA PRO A 114 -24.66 13.93 6.89
C PRO A 114 -23.77 12.68 6.78
N THR A 115 -24.31 11.55 6.34
CA THR A 115 -23.56 10.30 6.17
C THR A 115 -22.46 10.44 5.11
N LEU A 116 -22.79 11.04 3.98
CA LEU A 116 -21.81 11.27 2.89
C LEU A 116 -20.67 12.21 3.33
N ILE A 117 -20.97 13.23 4.15
CA ILE A 117 -19.95 14.11 4.72
C ILE A 117 -19.04 13.34 5.67
N LEU A 118 -19.60 12.54 6.59
CA LEU A 118 -18.84 11.72 7.53
C LEU A 118 -17.91 10.73 6.80
N LEU A 119 -18.40 10.04 5.79
CA LEU A 119 -17.59 9.11 4.98
C LEU A 119 -16.49 9.84 4.21
N SER A 120 -16.77 11.03 3.68
CA SER A 120 -15.76 11.85 2.99
C SER A 120 -14.64 12.29 3.93
N LEU A 121 -14.98 12.72 5.15
CA LEU A 121 -13.99 13.11 6.17
C LEU A 121 -13.14 11.91 6.59
N GLU A 122 -13.76 10.75 6.74
CA GLU A 122 -13.07 9.53 7.13
C GLU A 122 -12.09 9.04 6.05
N ILE A 123 -12.47 9.09 4.78
CA ILE A 123 -11.55 8.81 3.66
C ILE A 123 -10.36 9.76 3.70
N GLY A 124 -10.59 11.06 3.96
CA GLY A 124 -9.52 12.05 4.09
C GLY A 124 -8.57 11.76 5.27
N ARG A 125 -9.10 11.33 6.41
CA ARG A 125 -8.32 10.92 7.58
C ARG A 125 -7.41 9.73 7.26
N ILE A 126 -7.96 8.69 6.64
CA ILE A 126 -7.21 7.49 6.25
C ILE A 126 -6.08 7.86 5.26
N GLU A 127 -6.37 8.67 4.27
CA GLU A 127 -5.37 9.14 3.28
C GLU A 127 -4.23 9.89 3.97
N GLN A 128 -4.55 10.77 4.92
CA GLN A 128 -3.55 11.50 5.69
C GLN A 128 -2.69 10.56 6.54
N GLU A 129 -3.28 9.60 7.25
CA GLU A 129 -2.55 8.61 8.03
C GLU A 129 -1.58 7.80 7.17
N TRP A 130 -2.01 7.32 6.02
CA TRP A 130 -1.14 6.59 5.08
C TRP A 130 -0.01 7.45 4.54
N THR A 131 -0.26 8.74 4.31
CA THR A 131 0.75 9.71 3.87
C THR A 131 1.78 9.98 4.97
N GLU A 132 1.35 10.20 6.20
CA GLU A 132 2.25 10.42 7.34
C GLU A 132 3.06 9.16 7.67
N GLU A 133 2.47 7.97 7.59
CA GLU A 133 3.18 6.71 7.73
C GLU A 133 4.31 6.59 6.69
N ALA A 134 4.05 6.94 5.44
CA ALA A 134 5.06 6.93 4.38
C ALA A 134 6.20 7.93 4.65
N LYS A 135 5.90 9.14 5.20
CA LYS A 135 6.88 10.16 5.59
C LYS A 135 7.68 9.73 6.83
N GLY A 136 7.02 9.19 7.86
CA GLY A 136 7.65 8.76 9.11
C GLY A 136 8.67 7.65 8.89
N ARG A 137 8.41 6.72 8.01
CA ARG A 137 9.36 5.68 7.61
C ARG A 137 10.59 6.24 6.88
N ARG A 138 10.46 7.35 6.15
CA ARG A 138 11.60 8.05 5.51
C ARG A 138 12.55 8.69 6.54
N ARG A 139 12.02 9.25 7.64
CA ARG A 139 12.85 9.85 8.70
C ARG A 139 13.66 8.80 9.45
N ARG A 140 13.08 7.65 9.81
CA ARG A 140 13.78 6.56 10.50
C ARG A 140 14.85 5.88 9.65
N ALA A 141 14.74 5.90 8.33
CA ALA A 141 15.73 5.32 7.42
C ALA A 141 16.94 6.24 7.18
N ARG A 142 16.90 7.51 7.65
CA ARG A 142 17.98 8.50 7.53
C ARG A 142 18.71 8.78 8.84
N SER A 143 18.27 8.20 9.94
CA SER A 143 18.93 8.25 11.26
C SER A 143 19.71 6.97 11.51
#